data_94d30627dbf4b6eadff98d5e2be5e0c8
#
_entry.id   94d30627dbf4b6eadff98d5e2be5e0c8
#
_cell.length_a   1.000
_cell.length_b   1.000
_cell.length_c   1.000
_cell.angle_alpha   90.00
_cell.angle_beta   90.00
_cell.angle_gamma   90.00
#
_symmetry.space_group_name_H-M   'P 1'
#
loop_
_entity.id
_entity.type
_entity.pdbx_description
1 polymer ?
#
loop_
_entity_poly.entity_id
_entity_poly.type
_entity_poly.pdbx_seq_one_letter_code
_entity_poly.pdbx_strand_id
1 'polypeptide(L)'
;MSKSKLSYWKNHPGSAILRLLVWLSAIITVAVMAFLVGFILIKGVGNLTPDLFALEYNSDNASLMPALINTLIITLLSLVIAVPFGIFAAIYLVEYAKKGSKLVKIIRITTETLQGIPSIIFGLFGLLFFSTALHWGYSLLAGAMTRSEEHTSELQS
;
A
#
# COMPACT_ATOMS: atom_id res chain seq x y z
N MET A 1 -21.38 38.35 -1.32
CA MET A 1 -20.25 37.70 -2.03
C MET A 1 -20.73 36.61 -3.02
N SER A 2 -21.81 36.76 -3.77
CA SER A 2 -22.33 35.67 -4.62
C SER A 2 -22.48 35.99 -6.12
N LYS A 3 -22.48 37.25 -6.52
CA LYS A 3 -22.77 37.64 -7.92
C LYS A 3 -21.56 37.55 -8.88
N SER A 4 -20.35 37.59 -8.40
CA SER A 4 -19.13 37.54 -9.24
C SER A 4 -18.78 36.13 -9.74
N LYS A 5 -19.20 35.08 -9.02
CA LYS A 5 -18.94 33.68 -9.41
C LYS A 5 -19.82 33.22 -10.58
N LEU A 6 -21.07 33.71 -10.66
CA LEU A 6 -21.98 33.33 -11.75
C LEU A 6 -21.59 33.98 -13.08
N SER A 7 -21.02 35.17 -13.08
CA SER A 7 -20.57 35.88 -14.27
C SER A 7 -19.34 35.21 -14.92
N TYR A 8 -18.47 34.62 -14.09
CA TYR A 8 -17.28 33.88 -14.57
C TYR A 8 -17.65 32.62 -15.36
N TRP A 9 -18.75 31.99 -15.02
CA TRP A 9 -19.24 30.77 -15.63
C TRP A 9 -19.76 30.96 -17.07
N LYS A 10 -20.30 32.14 -17.36
CA LYS A 10 -20.85 32.46 -18.69
C LYS A 10 -19.78 32.67 -19.76
N ASN A 11 -18.57 33.06 -19.36
CA ASN A 11 -17.49 33.42 -20.30
C ASN A 11 -16.52 32.27 -20.63
N HIS A 12 -16.58 31.13 -19.90
CA HIS A 12 -15.69 29.99 -20.13
C HIS A 12 -16.45 28.66 -20.01
N PRO A 13 -17.26 28.29 -21.01
CA PRO A 13 -18.07 27.07 -20.96
C PRO A 13 -17.24 25.78 -20.82
N GLY A 14 -16.03 25.74 -21.38
CA GLY A 14 -15.13 24.60 -21.24
C GLY A 14 -14.67 24.32 -19.79
N SER A 15 -14.39 25.38 -19.03
CA SER A 15 -14.00 25.25 -17.62
C SER A 15 -15.15 24.80 -16.72
N ALA A 16 -16.38 25.18 -17.08
CA ALA A 16 -17.58 24.75 -16.36
C ALA A 16 -17.84 23.24 -16.57
N ILE A 17 -17.68 22.76 -17.80
CA ILE A 17 -17.82 21.34 -18.15
C ILE A 17 -16.76 20.50 -17.42
N LEU A 18 -15.49 20.91 -17.46
CA LEU A 18 -14.43 20.21 -16.75
C LEU A 18 -14.69 20.15 -15.24
N ARG A 19 -15.14 21.23 -14.64
CA ARG A 19 -15.49 21.28 -13.22
C ARG A 19 -16.66 20.36 -12.88
N LEU A 20 -17.69 20.33 -13.74
CA LEU A 20 -18.81 19.42 -13.59
C LEU A 20 -18.35 17.96 -13.64
N LEU A 21 -17.49 17.61 -14.61
CA LEU A 21 -16.94 16.27 -14.74
C LEU A 21 -16.12 15.86 -13.51
N VAL A 22 -15.29 16.77 -12.98
CA VAL A 22 -14.52 16.51 -11.75
C VAL A 22 -15.43 16.28 -10.55
N TRP A 23 -16.48 17.09 -10.38
CA TRP A 23 -17.45 16.91 -9.31
C TRP A 23 -18.24 15.61 -9.46
N LEU A 24 -18.65 15.30 -10.69
CA LEU A 24 -19.38 14.07 -10.98
C LEU A 24 -18.53 12.84 -10.69
N SER A 25 -17.26 12.83 -11.14
CA SER A 25 -16.34 11.73 -10.87
C SER A 25 -16.05 11.57 -9.37
N ALA A 26 -15.89 12.67 -8.64
CA ALA A 26 -15.71 12.63 -7.19
C ALA A 26 -16.94 12.04 -6.47
N ILE A 27 -18.15 12.46 -6.85
CA ILE A 27 -19.40 11.94 -6.28
C ILE A 27 -19.54 10.45 -6.59
N ILE A 28 -19.29 10.03 -7.84
CA ILE A 28 -19.36 8.62 -8.23
C ILE A 28 -18.36 7.79 -7.42
N THR A 29 -17.12 8.25 -7.29
CA THR A 29 -16.09 7.55 -6.52
C THR A 29 -16.50 7.37 -5.06
N VAL A 30 -16.95 8.43 -4.41
CA VAL A 30 -17.43 8.37 -3.02
C VAL A 30 -18.66 7.47 -2.89
N ALA A 31 -19.60 7.54 -3.82
CA ALA A 31 -20.80 6.72 -3.81
C ALA A 31 -20.47 5.22 -3.97
N VAL A 32 -19.58 4.87 -4.91
CA VAL A 32 -19.11 3.48 -5.08
C VAL A 32 -18.39 2.99 -3.83
N MET A 33 -17.53 3.82 -3.26
CA MET A 33 -16.79 3.45 -2.05
C MET A 33 -17.73 3.25 -0.86
N ALA A 34 -18.69 4.16 -0.65
CA ALA A 34 -19.71 4.04 0.39
C ALA A 34 -20.61 2.81 0.18
N PHE A 35 -20.98 2.52 -1.07
CA PHE A 35 -21.74 1.32 -1.43
C PHE A 35 -20.97 0.04 -1.09
N LEU A 36 -19.68 -0.05 -1.47
CA LEU A 36 -18.84 -1.22 -1.18
C LEU A 36 -18.68 -1.43 0.33
N VAL A 37 -18.38 -0.36 1.08
CA VAL A 37 -18.25 -0.44 2.54
C VAL A 37 -19.57 -0.83 3.17
N GLY A 38 -20.68 -0.21 2.77
CA GLY A 38 -22.01 -0.56 3.26
C GLY A 38 -22.39 -2.00 2.95
N PHE A 39 -22.12 -2.48 1.74
CA PHE A 39 -22.37 -3.87 1.34
C PHE A 39 -21.59 -4.85 2.20
N ILE A 40 -20.28 -4.59 2.40
CA ILE A 40 -19.41 -5.43 3.23
C ILE A 40 -19.91 -5.46 4.67
N LEU A 41 -20.26 -4.31 5.24
CA LEU A 41 -20.76 -4.23 6.62
C LEU A 41 -22.10 -4.98 6.78
N ILE A 42 -23.06 -4.74 5.91
CA ILE A 42 -24.39 -5.37 5.99
C ILE A 42 -24.28 -6.90 5.83
N LYS A 43 -23.48 -7.36 4.88
CA LYS A 43 -23.26 -8.80 4.66
C LYS A 43 -22.34 -9.43 5.69
N GLY A 44 -21.32 -8.70 6.15
CA GLY A 44 -20.31 -9.19 7.09
C GLY A 44 -20.83 -9.33 8.52
N VAL A 45 -21.57 -8.32 9.01
CA VAL A 45 -22.08 -8.34 10.41
C VAL A 45 -22.99 -9.54 10.69
N GLY A 46 -23.82 -9.92 9.71
CA GLY A 46 -24.69 -11.10 9.84
C GLY A 46 -23.96 -12.44 9.92
N ASN A 47 -22.69 -12.49 9.50
CA ASN A 47 -21.87 -13.70 9.50
C ASN A 47 -20.77 -13.71 10.57
N LEU A 48 -20.80 -12.76 11.50
CA LEU A 48 -19.89 -12.72 12.63
C LEU A 48 -20.30 -13.79 13.66
N THR A 49 -19.73 -14.98 13.54
CA THR A 49 -19.91 -16.07 14.47
C THR A 49 -18.71 -16.15 15.43
N PRO A 50 -18.87 -16.69 16.66
CA PRO A 50 -17.75 -16.92 17.57
C PRO A 50 -16.64 -17.79 16.97
N ASP A 51 -17.01 -18.68 16.03
CA ASP A 51 -16.07 -19.58 15.34
C ASP A 51 -15.02 -18.86 14.51
N LEU A 52 -15.30 -17.62 14.07
CA LEU A 52 -14.33 -16.74 13.42
C LEU A 52 -13.11 -16.43 14.29
N PHE A 53 -13.28 -16.49 15.63
CA PHE A 53 -12.21 -16.23 16.59
C PHE A 53 -11.53 -17.51 17.08
N ALA A 54 -11.87 -18.67 16.53
CA ALA A 54 -11.20 -19.93 16.87
C ALA A 54 -9.71 -19.87 16.45
N LEU A 55 -8.84 -20.44 17.29
CA LEU A 55 -7.40 -20.50 17.01
C LEU A 55 -7.05 -21.54 15.96
N GLU A 56 -7.92 -22.52 15.74
CA GLU A 56 -7.72 -23.55 14.72
C GLU A 56 -8.49 -23.20 13.44
N TYR A 57 -7.78 -23.19 12.33
CA TYR A 57 -8.38 -23.02 11.02
C TYR A 57 -8.78 -24.37 10.47
N ASN A 58 -10.09 -24.57 10.31
CA ASN A 58 -10.66 -25.69 9.60
C ASN A 58 -11.45 -25.18 8.40
N SER A 59 -11.62 -26.02 7.38
CA SER A 59 -12.40 -25.66 6.19
C SER A 59 -13.86 -25.30 6.49
N ASP A 60 -14.36 -25.75 7.64
CA ASP A 60 -15.74 -25.51 8.08
C ASP A 60 -15.92 -24.21 8.86
N ASN A 61 -14.88 -23.71 9.59
CA ASN A 61 -15.01 -22.54 10.43
C ASN A 61 -14.41 -21.26 9.86
N ALA A 62 -13.58 -21.35 8.81
CA ALA A 62 -12.93 -20.22 8.15
C ALA A 62 -12.38 -19.15 9.14
N SER A 63 -11.71 -19.61 10.21
CA SER A 63 -11.25 -18.78 11.31
C SER A 63 -10.32 -17.64 10.86
N LEU A 64 -10.56 -16.44 11.40
CA LEU A 64 -9.80 -15.23 11.11
C LEU A 64 -8.55 -15.10 12.01
N MET A 65 -8.56 -15.70 13.18
CA MET A 65 -7.54 -15.51 14.22
C MET A 65 -6.12 -15.90 13.77
N PRO A 66 -5.90 -17.05 13.11
CA PRO A 66 -4.58 -17.41 12.61
C PRO A 66 -4.06 -16.42 11.55
N ALA A 67 -4.94 -15.89 10.70
CA ALA A 67 -4.57 -14.89 9.70
C ALA A 67 -4.17 -13.56 10.34
N LEU A 68 -4.87 -13.12 11.39
CA LEU A 68 -4.51 -11.92 12.16
C LEU A 68 -3.16 -12.06 12.86
N ILE A 69 -2.94 -13.19 13.53
CA ILE A 69 -1.67 -13.48 14.21
C ILE A 69 -0.51 -13.49 13.20
N ASN A 70 -0.67 -14.19 12.09
CA ASN A 70 0.33 -14.23 11.03
C ASN A 70 0.61 -12.85 10.44
N THR A 71 -0.41 -12.04 10.22
CA THR A 71 -0.25 -10.67 9.74
C THR A 71 0.56 -9.83 10.72
N LEU A 72 0.28 -9.94 12.02
CA LEU A 72 1.02 -9.23 13.05
C LEU A 72 2.50 -9.67 13.09
N ILE A 73 2.75 -10.98 13.06
CA ILE A 73 4.10 -11.54 13.07
C ILE A 73 4.88 -11.09 11.82
N ILE A 74 4.31 -11.21 10.64
CA ILE A 74 4.96 -10.79 9.38
C ILE A 74 5.24 -9.29 9.43
N THR A 75 4.31 -8.48 9.90
CA THR A 75 4.49 -7.03 9.98
C THR A 75 5.61 -6.65 10.94
N LEU A 76 5.64 -7.22 12.15
CA LEU A 76 6.72 -6.97 13.10
C LEU A 76 8.06 -7.45 12.58
N LEU A 77 8.12 -8.63 11.99
CA LEU A 77 9.36 -9.19 11.44
C LEU A 77 9.88 -8.34 10.28
N SER A 78 9.01 -7.89 9.38
CA SER A 78 9.40 -7.01 8.27
C SER A 78 9.91 -5.66 8.77
N LEU A 79 9.31 -5.07 9.79
CA LEU A 79 9.77 -3.82 10.40
C LEU A 79 11.14 -3.97 11.07
N VAL A 80 11.36 -5.06 11.80
CA VAL A 80 12.66 -5.34 12.45
C VAL A 80 13.77 -5.44 11.41
N ILE A 81 13.48 -5.94 10.22
CA ILE A 81 14.44 -6.02 9.11
C ILE A 81 14.54 -4.67 8.40
N ALA A 82 13.42 -4.08 7.98
CA ALA A 82 13.40 -2.89 7.12
C ALA A 82 13.93 -1.63 7.82
N VAL A 83 13.55 -1.40 9.09
CA VAL A 83 13.88 -0.16 9.80
C VAL A 83 15.39 0.04 9.97
N PRO A 84 16.20 -0.94 10.43
CA PRO A 84 17.64 -0.76 10.52
C PRO A 84 18.29 -0.46 9.16
N PHE A 85 17.94 -1.24 8.13
CA PHE A 85 18.49 -1.04 6.79
C PHE A 85 18.08 0.31 6.20
N GLY A 86 16.83 0.71 6.33
CA GLY A 86 16.31 2.00 5.85
C GLY A 86 16.99 3.18 6.54
N ILE A 87 17.11 3.14 7.88
CA ILE A 87 17.77 4.20 8.65
C ILE A 87 19.25 4.31 8.28
N PHE A 88 19.98 3.21 8.24
CA PHE A 88 21.41 3.25 7.88
C PHE A 88 21.61 3.74 6.44
N ALA A 89 20.77 3.33 5.50
CA ALA A 89 20.83 3.81 4.13
C ALA A 89 20.53 5.32 4.05
N ALA A 90 19.51 5.81 4.76
CA ALA A 90 19.16 7.23 4.80
C ALA A 90 20.29 8.07 5.42
N ILE A 91 20.86 7.66 6.55
CA ILE A 91 22.00 8.34 7.19
C ILE A 91 23.18 8.38 6.24
N TYR A 92 23.51 7.27 5.59
CA TYR A 92 24.59 7.21 4.62
C TYR A 92 24.39 8.19 3.47
N LEU A 93 23.18 8.26 2.91
CA LEU A 93 22.87 9.14 1.78
C LEU A 93 22.90 10.65 2.16
N VAL A 94 22.49 10.98 3.40
CA VAL A 94 22.42 12.37 3.85
C VAL A 94 23.76 12.87 4.39
N GLU A 95 24.47 12.06 5.15
CA GLU A 95 25.60 12.49 5.95
C GLU A 95 26.95 12.15 5.33
N TYR A 96 27.09 10.95 4.78
CA TYR A 96 28.37 10.43 4.26
C TYR A 96 28.53 10.58 2.75
N ALA A 97 27.45 10.63 2.00
CA ALA A 97 27.54 10.71 0.55
C ALA A 97 27.86 12.13 0.09
N LYS A 98 28.95 12.28 -0.68
CA LYS A 98 29.37 13.57 -1.24
C LYS A 98 28.26 14.17 -2.09
N LYS A 99 27.87 15.42 -1.80
CA LYS A 99 26.90 16.20 -2.60
C LYS A 99 27.36 16.23 -4.07
N GLY A 100 26.53 15.75 -4.98
CA GLY A 100 26.85 15.66 -6.43
C GLY A 100 27.49 14.36 -6.89
N SER A 101 27.66 13.36 -6.01
CA SER A 101 28.11 12.03 -6.39
C SER A 101 27.12 11.37 -7.37
N LYS A 102 27.66 10.79 -8.45
CA LYS A 102 26.85 10.04 -9.45
C LYS A 102 26.08 8.88 -8.79
N LEU A 103 26.70 8.26 -7.79
CA LEU A 103 26.11 7.14 -7.05
C LEU A 103 24.85 7.58 -6.28
N VAL A 104 24.88 8.72 -5.57
CA VAL A 104 23.73 9.28 -4.88
C VAL A 104 22.59 9.59 -5.85
N LYS A 105 22.93 10.19 -7.00
CA LYS A 105 21.94 10.49 -8.05
C LYS A 105 21.27 9.21 -8.57
N ILE A 106 22.05 8.16 -8.82
CA ILE A 106 21.52 6.88 -9.30
C ILE A 106 20.61 6.26 -8.24
N ILE A 107 21.04 6.20 -6.97
CA ILE A 107 20.23 5.63 -5.88
C ILE A 107 18.91 6.40 -5.76
N ARG A 108 18.95 7.74 -5.77
CA ARG A 108 17.73 8.56 -5.68
C ARG A 108 16.76 8.28 -6.83
N ILE A 109 17.24 8.28 -8.07
CA ILE A 109 16.40 7.98 -9.24
C ILE A 109 15.82 6.56 -9.15
N THR A 110 16.62 5.60 -8.70
CA THR A 110 16.15 4.22 -8.53
C THR A 110 15.07 4.14 -7.46
N THR A 111 15.24 4.80 -6.31
CA THR A 111 14.25 4.82 -5.23
C THR A 111 12.95 5.50 -5.68
N GLU A 112 13.04 6.66 -6.35
CA GLU A 112 11.88 7.35 -6.92
C GLU A 112 11.13 6.47 -7.94
N THR A 113 11.86 5.69 -8.74
CA THR A 113 11.27 4.76 -9.72
C THR A 113 10.58 3.60 -9.02
N LEU A 114 11.21 3.03 -7.99
CA LEU A 114 10.65 1.92 -7.20
C LEU A 114 9.35 2.31 -6.49
N GLN A 115 9.26 3.53 -5.98
CA GLN A 115 8.03 4.05 -5.36
C GLN A 115 6.83 4.13 -6.32
N GLY A 116 7.10 4.31 -7.61
CA GLY A 116 6.05 4.29 -8.64
C GLY A 116 5.54 2.89 -8.97
N ILE A 117 6.18 1.84 -8.47
CA ILE A 117 5.79 0.46 -8.74
C ILE A 117 4.68 0.03 -7.78
N PRO A 118 3.52 -0.43 -8.29
CA PRO A 118 2.46 -0.94 -7.42
C PRO A 118 2.95 -2.09 -6.53
N SER A 119 2.52 -2.12 -5.27
CA SER A 119 2.90 -3.14 -4.26
C SER A 119 2.67 -4.59 -4.71
N ILE A 120 1.70 -4.81 -5.61
CA ILE A 120 1.44 -6.12 -6.19
C ILE A 120 2.65 -6.68 -6.97
N ILE A 121 3.47 -5.81 -7.57
CA ILE A 121 4.68 -6.23 -8.30
C ILE A 121 5.76 -6.66 -7.32
N PHE A 122 5.92 -5.97 -6.18
CA PHE A 122 6.81 -6.42 -5.10
C PHE A 122 6.37 -7.76 -4.55
N GLY A 123 5.06 -7.97 -4.35
CA GLY A 123 4.51 -9.25 -3.93
C GLY A 123 4.79 -10.37 -4.93
N LEU A 124 4.63 -10.09 -6.23
CA LEU A 124 4.91 -11.06 -7.30
C LEU A 124 6.41 -11.37 -7.40
N PHE A 125 7.27 -10.35 -7.31
CA PHE A 125 8.72 -10.52 -7.29
C PHE A 125 9.14 -11.39 -6.10
N GLY A 126 8.66 -11.07 -4.90
CA GLY A 126 8.94 -11.85 -3.70
C GLY A 126 8.48 -13.30 -3.81
N LEU A 127 7.31 -13.54 -4.40
CA LEU A 127 6.82 -14.87 -4.67
C LEU A 127 7.77 -15.65 -5.60
N LEU A 128 8.16 -15.05 -6.71
CA LEU A 128 9.02 -15.71 -7.69
C LEU A 128 10.45 -15.88 -7.17
N PHE A 129 10.99 -14.87 -6.50
CA PHE A 129 12.36 -14.89 -6.03
C PHE A 129 12.54 -15.73 -4.76
N PHE A 130 11.84 -15.36 -3.68
CA PHE A 130 12.04 -16.05 -2.39
C PHE A 130 11.39 -17.43 -2.36
N SER A 131 10.16 -17.54 -2.86
CA SER A 131 9.42 -18.80 -2.77
C SER A 131 9.88 -19.81 -3.82
N THR A 132 10.08 -19.37 -5.07
CA THR A 132 10.37 -20.29 -6.19
C THR A 132 11.87 -20.41 -6.45
N ALA A 133 12.60 -19.29 -6.66
CA ALA A 133 14.02 -19.37 -7.03
C ALA A 133 14.91 -19.81 -5.86
N LEU A 134 14.66 -19.32 -4.64
CA LEU A 134 15.38 -19.72 -3.43
C LEU A 134 14.80 -20.97 -2.76
N HIS A 135 13.70 -21.51 -3.27
CA HIS A 135 13.04 -22.71 -2.74
C HIS A 135 12.61 -22.60 -1.26
N TRP A 136 12.32 -21.37 -0.79
CA TRP A 136 11.85 -21.17 0.59
C TRP A 136 10.37 -21.53 0.77
N GLY A 137 9.67 -21.79 -0.33
CA GLY A 137 8.24 -22.06 -0.33
C GLY A 137 7.42 -20.88 0.19
N TYR A 138 6.17 -21.14 0.56
CA TYR A 138 5.28 -20.15 1.18
C TYR A 138 5.59 -20.04 2.67
N SER A 139 6.68 -19.37 3.03
CA SER A 139 7.12 -19.23 4.41
C SER A 139 6.90 -17.81 4.93
N LEU A 140 6.79 -17.69 6.25
CA LEU A 140 6.74 -16.39 6.94
C LEU A 140 7.96 -15.52 6.62
N LEU A 141 9.12 -16.16 6.45
CA LEU A 141 10.36 -15.47 6.14
C LEU A 141 10.33 -14.87 4.72
N ALA A 142 9.84 -15.63 3.73
CA ALA A 142 9.66 -15.14 2.37
C ALA A 142 8.71 -13.93 2.34
N GLY A 143 7.59 -14.00 3.06
CA GLY A 143 6.64 -12.90 3.19
C GLY A 143 7.23 -11.68 3.89
N ALA A 144 7.97 -11.87 4.98
CA ALA A 144 8.62 -10.79 5.72
C ALA A 144 9.71 -10.09 4.90
N MET A 145 10.52 -10.84 4.15
CA MET A 145 11.55 -10.27 3.28
C MET A 145 10.94 -9.45 2.14
N THR A 146 9.91 -9.98 1.48
CA THR A 146 9.17 -9.25 0.43
C THR A 146 8.60 -7.93 0.95
N ARG A 147 7.98 -7.96 2.12
CA ARG A 147 7.39 -6.77 2.74
C ARG A 147 8.44 -5.80 3.28
N SER A 148 9.59 -6.29 3.74
CA SER A 148 10.68 -5.43 4.21
C SER A 148 11.32 -4.64 3.05
N GLU A 149 11.40 -5.22 1.86
CA GLU A 149 11.88 -4.55 0.65
C GLU A 149 10.97 -3.39 0.25
N GLU A 150 9.67 -3.57 0.29
CA GLU A 150 8.67 -2.51 0.08
C GLU A 150 8.85 -1.36 1.08
N HIS A 151 8.91 -1.65 2.38
CA HIS A 151 9.07 -0.63 3.43
C HIS A 151 10.43 0.07 3.40
N THR A 152 11.50 -0.62 3.03
CA THR A 152 12.82 0.00 2.89
C THR A 152 12.83 1.03 1.79
N SER A 153 12.13 0.78 0.69
CA SER A 153 11.98 1.73 -0.42
C SER A 153 11.19 2.98 0.00
N GLU A 154 10.17 2.83 0.85
CA GLU A 154 9.38 3.94 1.40
C GLU A 154 10.19 4.83 2.36
N LEU A 155 11.04 4.24 3.21
CA LEU A 155 11.84 4.98 4.19
C LEU A 155 13.00 5.78 3.56
N GLN A 156 13.36 5.51 2.33
CA GLN A 156 14.44 6.21 1.60
C GLN A 156 13.96 7.42 0.80
N SER A 157 12.66 7.69 0.78
CA SER A 157 12.03 8.83 0.11
C SER A 157 11.96 10.05 1.01
#